data_3c4ca94d048548b87bb27e25682c2bff
#
_entry.id   3c4ca94d048548b87bb27e25682c2bff
#
_cell.length_a   1.000
_cell.length_b   1.000
_cell.length_c   1.000
_cell.angle_alpha   90.00
_cell.angle_beta   90.00
_cell.angle_gamma   90.00
#
_symmetry.space_group_name_H-M   'P 1'
#
loop_
_entity.id
_entity.type
_entity.pdbx_description
1 polymer ?
#
loop_
_entity_poly.entity_id
_entity_poly.type
_entity_poly.pdbx_seq_one_letter_code
_entity_poly.pdbx_strand_id
1 'polypeptide(L)'
;EYANEPMVGFLASTPNQKFTFPFDIDINTGNVGGPSAGMMMALNVYNLLTESDITNGEKIAGTGTIEIDGSVGPVGGVKQKVIAAKRANASLILVPTANYLEASVFSDENTSIVAVDSFEEALDVISDFSSR
;
A
#
# COMPACT_ATOMS: atom_id res chain seq x y z
N GLU A 1 -11.47 -16.91 26.98
CA GLU A 1 -10.94 -16.33 28.25
C GLU A 1 -9.47 -15.94 28.07
N TYR A 2 -9.20 -14.79 27.41
CA TYR A 2 -7.88 -14.16 27.36
C TYR A 2 -7.90 -12.77 27.99
N ALA A 3 -8.59 -12.65 29.13
CA ALA A 3 -8.61 -11.40 29.89
C ALA A 3 -7.59 -11.52 31.02
N ASN A 4 -6.58 -10.65 31.03
CA ASN A 4 -5.63 -10.29 32.08
C ASN A 4 -4.17 -10.76 31.91
N GLU A 5 -3.65 -10.87 30.71
CA GLU A 5 -2.21 -10.80 30.52
C GLU A 5 -1.81 -9.31 30.41
N PRO A 6 -0.85 -8.82 31.21
CA PRO A 6 -0.40 -7.44 31.08
C PRO A 6 0.32 -7.26 29.75
N MET A 7 -0.29 -6.53 28.82
CA MET A 7 0.34 -6.17 27.55
C MET A 7 1.20 -4.92 27.75
N VAL A 8 2.50 -5.05 27.54
CA VAL A 8 3.40 -3.90 27.44
C VAL A 8 3.43 -3.47 25.97
N GLY A 9 2.73 -2.39 25.66
CA GLY A 9 2.83 -1.76 24.35
C GLY A 9 4.09 -0.90 24.28
N PHE A 10 4.97 -1.13 23.31
CA PHE A 10 6.06 -0.22 22.99
C PHE A 10 5.97 0.18 21.52
N LEU A 11 6.25 1.44 21.27
CA LEU A 11 6.39 1.96 19.91
C LEU A 11 7.87 1.88 19.56
N ALA A 12 8.24 0.97 18.66
CA ALA A 12 9.57 0.98 18.08
C ALA A 12 9.61 2.07 17.00
N SER A 13 10.48 3.06 17.17
CA SER A 13 10.80 4.01 16.12
C SER A 13 12.24 3.81 15.68
N THR A 14 12.48 3.82 14.37
CA THR A 14 13.84 3.81 13.83
C THR A 14 14.44 5.21 14.05
N PRO A 15 15.53 5.35 14.82
CA PRO A 15 16.12 6.67 15.04
C PRO A 15 16.73 7.18 13.74
N ASN A 16 16.24 8.34 13.26
CA ASN A 16 16.83 9.25 12.30
C ASN A 16 17.86 8.65 11.32
N GLN A 17 17.43 7.84 10.39
CA GLN A 17 18.22 7.60 9.19
C GLN A 17 18.11 8.84 8.30
N LYS A 18 19.22 9.56 8.13
CA LYS A 18 19.27 10.73 7.27
C LYS A 18 19.64 10.26 5.86
N PHE A 19 18.69 10.23 4.97
CA PHE A 19 18.93 10.01 3.55
C PHE A 19 19.13 11.35 2.87
N THR A 20 20.15 11.47 2.02
CA THR A 20 20.37 12.65 1.18
C THR A 20 19.97 12.29 -0.24
N PHE A 21 18.94 12.94 -0.73
CA PHE A 21 18.49 12.81 -2.11
C PHE A 21 19.04 13.97 -2.95
N PRO A 22 19.25 13.79 -4.28
CA PRO A 22 19.69 14.86 -5.17
C PRO A 22 18.59 15.90 -5.45
N PHE A 23 17.40 15.72 -4.91
CA PHE A 23 16.24 16.60 -5.02
C PHE A 23 15.45 16.58 -3.71
N ASP A 24 14.70 17.64 -3.46
CA ASP A 24 13.86 17.75 -2.28
C ASP A 24 12.57 16.93 -2.48
N ILE A 25 12.28 16.05 -1.54
CA ILE A 25 11.01 15.29 -1.50
C ILE A 25 10.25 15.76 -0.27
N ASP A 26 9.09 16.37 -0.48
CA ASP A 26 8.14 16.68 0.59
C ASP A 26 6.95 15.72 0.52
N ILE A 27 6.79 14.90 1.55
CA ILE A 27 5.69 13.96 1.66
C ILE A 27 4.73 14.43 2.74
N ASN A 28 3.64 15.06 2.31
CA ASN A 28 2.57 15.42 3.22
C ASN A 28 1.55 14.29 3.35
N THR A 29 1.60 13.56 4.45
CA THR A 29 0.67 12.45 4.71
C THR A 29 -0.69 12.91 5.24
N GLY A 30 -0.86 14.20 5.54
CA GLY A 30 -2.08 14.74 6.14
C GLY A 30 -2.44 14.01 7.43
N ASN A 31 -3.64 13.44 7.48
CA ASN A 31 -4.14 12.66 8.62
C ASN A 31 -3.87 11.14 8.48
N VAL A 32 -3.09 10.72 7.48
CA VAL A 32 -2.74 9.31 7.30
C VAL A 32 -1.66 8.93 8.30
N GLY A 33 -2.03 8.14 9.29
CA GLY A 33 -1.12 7.64 10.32
C GLY A 33 -0.85 6.14 10.17
N GLY A 34 0.33 5.74 10.64
CA GLY A 34 0.76 4.35 10.64
C GLY A 34 1.35 3.86 9.32
N PRO A 35 2.07 2.72 9.38
CA PRO A 35 2.89 2.24 8.26
C PRO A 35 2.09 1.62 7.10
N SER A 36 0.78 1.41 7.25
CA SER A 36 -0.05 0.65 6.31
C SER A 36 -0.29 1.33 4.95
N ALA A 37 0.10 2.59 4.79
CA ALA A 37 0.08 3.32 3.54
C ALA A 37 1.46 3.35 2.84
N GLY A 38 2.49 2.77 3.45
CA GLY A 38 3.88 2.88 3.00
C GLY A 38 4.08 2.45 1.55
N MET A 39 3.56 1.30 1.16
CA MET A 39 3.64 0.82 -0.22
C MET A 39 3.04 1.85 -1.21
N MET A 40 1.84 2.35 -0.93
CA MET A 40 1.18 3.31 -1.83
C MET A 40 1.89 4.67 -1.87
N MET A 41 2.48 5.11 -0.76
CA MET A 41 3.31 6.32 -0.74
C MET A 41 4.57 6.14 -1.58
N ALA A 42 5.24 5.00 -1.49
CA ALA A 42 6.42 4.69 -2.30
C ALA A 42 6.06 4.64 -3.79
N LEU A 43 4.95 4.00 -4.17
CA LEU A 43 4.44 3.98 -5.54
C LEU A 43 4.11 5.37 -6.06
N ASN A 44 3.50 6.23 -5.23
CA ASN A 44 3.21 7.60 -5.62
C ASN A 44 4.48 8.44 -5.83
N VAL A 45 5.49 8.31 -4.95
CA VAL A 45 6.79 8.97 -5.14
C VAL A 45 7.45 8.48 -6.42
N TYR A 46 7.44 7.18 -6.67
CA TYR A 46 7.98 6.61 -7.89
C TYR A 46 7.28 7.18 -9.14
N ASN A 47 5.94 7.21 -9.13
CA ASN A 47 5.16 7.79 -10.23
C ASN A 47 5.50 9.26 -10.50
N LEU A 48 5.71 10.05 -9.44
CA LEU A 48 6.11 11.46 -9.59
C LEU A 48 7.53 11.65 -10.16
N LEU A 49 8.38 10.64 -10.05
CA LEU A 49 9.76 10.66 -10.55
C LEU A 49 9.90 10.05 -11.96
N THR A 50 8.86 9.40 -12.47
CA THR A 50 8.82 8.87 -13.84
C THR A 50 8.31 9.90 -14.84
N GLU A 51 8.71 9.77 -16.11
CA GLU A 51 8.29 10.70 -17.17
C GLU A 51 6.80 10.54 -17.56
N SER A 52 6.22 9.37 -17.29
CA SER A 52 4.84 9.04 -17.63
C SER A 52 4.11 8.50 -16.41
N ASP A 53 2.79 8.72 -16.38
CA ASP A 53 1.92 8.16 -15.34
C ASP A 53 1.88 6.62 -15.44
N ILE A 54 2.43 5.94 -14.42
CA ILE A 54 2.46 4.47 -14.36
C ILE A 54 1.06 3.85 -14.32
N THR A 55 0.05 4.62 -13.91
CA THR A 55 -1.34 4.14 -13.81
C THR A 55 -2.11 4.28 -15.11
N ASN A 56 -1.56 5.01 -16.10
CA ASN A 56 -2.25 5.36 -17.35
C ASN A 56 -3.66 5.94 -17.12
N GLY A 57 -3.82 6.71 -16.03
CA GLY A 57 -5.09 7.33 -15.65
C GLY A 57 -6.05 6.40 -14.89
N GLU A 58 -5.68 5.14 -14.64
CA GLU A 58 -6.46 4.22 -13.84
C GLU A 58 -6.45 4.60 -12.35
N LYS A 59 -7.57 4.39 -11.69
CA LYS A 59 -7.69 4.65 -10.26
C LYS A 59 -7.28 3.43 -9.46
N ILE A 60 -6.06 3.47 -8.95
CA ILE A 60 -5.45 2.40 -8.20
C ILE A 60 -5.47 2.74 -6.71
N ALA A 61 -5.92 1.82 -5.89
CA ALA A 61 -5.83 1.87 -4.45
C ALA A 61 -4.97 0.72 -3.92
N GLY A 62 -4.57 0.81 -2.67
CA GLY A 62 -3.85 -0.30 -2.04
C GLY A 62 -3.56 -0.05 -0.57
N THR A 63 -3.01 -1.04 0.06
CA THR A 63 -2.50 -0.99 1.42
C THR A 63 -1.35 -1.97 1.59
N GLY A 64 -0.43 -1.66 2.45
CA GLY A 64 0.75 -2.47 2.76
C GLY A 64 1.80 -1.63 3.46
N THR A 65 2.55 -2.24 4.35
CA THR A 65 3.80 -1.63 4.82
C THR A 65 4.84 -1.75 3.72
N ILE A 66 5.92 -0.99 3.81
CA ILE A 66 7.08 -1.11 2.92
C ILE A 66 8.33 -1.13 3.78
N GLU A 67 9.21 -2.09 3.53
CA GLU A 67 10.51 -2.20 4.17
C GLU A 67 11.62 -1.66 3.26
N ILE A 68 12.82 -1.47 3.82
CA ILE A 68 13.97 -0.92 3.06
C ILE A 68 14.38 -1.81 1.89
N ASP A 69 14.18 -3.12 2.01
CA ASP A 69 14.47 -4.10 0.96
C ASP A 69 13.37 -4.18 -0.12
N GLY A 70 12.33 -3.37 0.00
CA GLY A 70 11.20 -3.34 -0.92
C GLY A 70 10.10 -4.36 -0.61
N SER A 71 10.23 -5.16 0.44
CA SER A 71 9.19 -6.10 0.83
C SER A 71 7.94 -5.41 1.36
N VAL A 72 6.77 -5.98 1.07
CA VAL A 72 5.46 -5.48 1.48
C VAL A 72 4.90 -6.35 2.60
N GLY A 73 4.62 -5.75 3.73
CA GLY A 73 4.13 -6.44 4.91
C GLY A 73 2.63 -6.31 5.15
N PRO A 74 2.07 -7.22 5.98
CA PRO A 74 0.64 -7.29 6.27
C PRO A 74 0.14 -6.09 7.09
N VAL A 75 -1.16 -5.85 6.99
CA VAL A 75 -1.84 -4.73 7.66
C VAL A 75 -3.14 -5.17 8.33
N GLY A 76 -3.62 -4.35 9.26
CA GLY A 76 -4.94 -4.54 9.87
C GLY A 76 -6.05 -3.81 9.10
N GLY A 77 -7.31 -4.23 9.33
CA GLY A 77 -8.49 -3.54 8.82
C GLY A 77 -8.66 -3.60 7.31
N VAL A 78 -8.23 -4.68 6.67
CA VAL A 78 -8.26 -4.84 5.20
C VAL A 78 -9.65 -4.71 4.64
N LYS A 79 -10.64 -5.35 5.26
CA LYS A 79 -12.06 -5.25 4.85
C LYS A 79 -12.51 -3.80 4.68
N GLN A 80 -12.27 -2.96 5.68
CA GLN A 80 -12.70 -1.55 5.67
C GLN A 80 -11.97 -0.77 4.57
N LYS A 81 -10.69 -1.06 4.35
CA LYS A 81 -9.87 -0.42 3.32
C LYS A 81 -10.34 -0.78 1.91
N VAL A 82 -10.62 -2.07 1.67
CA VAL A 82 -11.17 -2.52 0.39
C VAL A 82 -12.54 -1.89 0.12
N ILE A 83 -13.44 -1.85 1.11
CA ILE A 83 -14.73 -1.19 0.96
C ILE A 83 -14.57 0.30 0.65
N ALA A 84 -13.64 0.99 1.30
CA ALA A 84 -13.36 2.40 1.04
C ALA A 84 -12.79 2.62 -0.38
N ALA A 85 -11.87 1.78 -0.84
CA ALA A 85 -11.30 1.82 -2.18
C ALA A 85 -12.38 1.62 -3.26
N LYS A 86 -13.28 0.64 -3.06
CA LYS A 86 -14.42 0.42 -3.97
C LYS A 86 -15.38 1.62 -4.02
N ARG A 87 -15.69 2.22 -2.87
CA ARG A 87 -16.50 3.46 -2.82
C ARG A 87 -15.83 4.63 -3.53
N ALA A 88 -14.51 4.64 -3.58
CA ALA A 88 -13.73 5.61 -4.35
C ALA A 88 -13.65 5.25 -5.85
N ASN A 89 -14.29 4.17 -6.29
CA ASN A 89 -14.25 3.64 -7.66
C ASN A 89 -12.83 3.26 -8.11
N ALA A 90 -12.05 2.62 -7.24
CA ALA A 90 -10.77 2.04 -7.64
C ALA A 90 -11.02 0.82 -8.54
N SER A 91 -10.35 0.80 -9.69
CA SER A 91 -10.39 -0.32 -10.64
C SER A 91 -9.44 -1.46 -10.24
N LEU A 92 -8.34 -1.12 -9.55
CA LEU A 92 -7.37 -2.05 -9.01
C LEU A 92 -7.12 -1.77 -7.53
N ILE A 93 -7.05 -2.82 -6.71
CA ILE A 93 -6.68 -2.73 -5.30
C ILE A 93 -5.52 -3.69 -5.03
N LEU A 94 -4.38 -3.14 -4.60
CA LEU A 94 -3.20 -3.89 -4.21
C LEU A 94 -3.24 -4.19 -2.70
N VAL A 95 -3.03 -5.44 -2.33
CA VAL A 95 -3.00 -5.87 -0.93
C VAL A 95 -1.81 -6.80 -0.68
N PRO A 96 -1.24 -6.83 0.53
CA PRO A 96 -0.23 -7.83 0.87
C PRO A 96 -0.77 -9.24 0.68
N THR A 97 0.05 -10.17 0.19
CA THR A 97 -0.35 -11.58 0.00
C THR A 97 -0.94 -12.19 1.28
N ALA A 98 -0.39 -11.86 2.44
CA ALA A 98 -0.91 -12.31 3.73
C ALA A 98 -2.35 -11.85 4.01
N ASN A 99 -2.81 -10.77 3.36
CA ASN A 99 -4.16 -10.21 3.51
C ASN A 99 -5.10 -10.59 2.34
N TYR A 100 -4.59 -11.27 1.33
CA TYR A 100 -5.35 -11.52 0.09
C TYR A 100 -6.64 -12.29 0.32
N LEU A 101 -6.62 -13.35 1.12
CA LEU A 101 -7.81 -14.16 1.38
C LEU A 101 -8.95 -13.34 2.01
N GLU A 102 -8.63 -12.42 2.93
CA GLU A 102 -9.63 -11.53 3.53
C GLU A 102 -10.15 -10.51 2.52
N ALA A 103 -9.28 -10.01 1.64
CA ALA A 103 -9.61 -8.98 0.67
C ALA A 103 -10.38 -9.51 -0.54
N SER A 104 -10.00 -10.67 -1.07
CA SER A 104 -10.47 -11.20 -2.36
C SER A 104 -11.98 -11.48 -2.41
N VAL A 105 -12.61 -11.73 -1.26
CA VAL A 105 -14.08 -11.93 -1.18
C VAL A 105 -14.89 -10.69 -1.60
N PHE A 106 -14.24 -9.53 -1.72
CA PHE A 106 -14.85 -8.27 -2.16
C PHE A 106 -14.57 -7.92 -3.62
N SER A 107 -13.84 -8.77 -4.36
CA SER A 107 -13.61 -8.60 -5.80
C SER A 107 -14.92 -8.73 -6.57
N ASP A 108 -15.06 -7.94 -7.65
CA ASP A 108 -16.19 -8.02 -8.57
C ASP A 108 -15.75 -7.62 -10.00
N GLU A 109 -16.71 -7.48 -10.90
CA GLU A 109 -16.46 -7.14 -12.32
C GLU A 109 -15.80 -5.75 -12.51
N ASN A 110 -15.98 -4.83 -11.54
CA ASN A 110 -15.49 -3.44 -11.63
C ASN A 110 -14.20 -3.21 -10.85
N THR A 111 -13.80 -4.15 -9.97
CA THR A 111 -12.66 -3.97 -9.06
C THR A 111 -11.87 -5.25 -8.97
N SER A 112 -10.66 -5.21 -9.50
CA SER A 112 -9.68 -6.28 -9.32
C SER A 112 -8.93 -6.12 -8.00
N ILE A 113 -8.76 -7.22 -7.27
CA ILE A 113 -7.94 -7.25 -6.05
C ILE A 113 -6.77 -8.18 -6.30
N VAL A 114 -5.56 -7.66 -6.17
CA VAL A 114 -4.32 -8.39 -6.49
C VAL A 114 -3.39 -8.37 -5.29
N ALA A 115 -2.83 -9.56 -5.00
CA ALA A 115 -1.83 -9.74 -3.96
C ALA A 115 -0.46 -9.30 -4.44
N VAL A 116 0.34 -8.69 -3.55
CA VAL A 116 1.73 -8.33 -3.80
C VAL A 116 2.58 -8.54 -2.55
N ASP A 117 3.81 -8.99 -2.73
CA ASP A 117 4.79 -9.19 -1.65
C ASP A 117 5.95 -8.20 -1.71
N SER A 118 6.07 -7.45 -2.80
CA SER A 118 7.14 -6.47 -2.98
C SER A 118 6.69 -5.23 -3.76
N PHE A 119 7.49 -4.18 -3.64
CA PHE A 119 7.34 -2.95 -4.44
C PHE A 119 7.47 -3.22 -5.94
N GLU A 120 8.42 -4.07 -6.32
CA GLU A 120 8.67 -4.44 -7.71
C GLU A 120 7.47 -5.18 -8.30
N GLU A 121 6.94 -6.16 -7.58
CA GLU A 121 5.72 -6.87 -7.99
C GLU A 121 4.51 -5.93 -8.11
N ALA A 122 4.39 -4.95 -7.21
CA ALA A 122 3.33 -3.95 -7.31
C ALA A 122 3.44 -3.09 -8.59
N LEU A 123 4.65 -2.72 -8.99
CA LEU A 123 4.90 -2.02 -10.26
C LEU A 123 4.53 -2.89 -11.47
N ASP A 124 4.91 -4.16 -11.47
CA ASP A 124 4.59 -5.09 -12.55
C ASP A 124 3.08 -5.26 -12.71
N VAL A 125 2.37 -5.46 -11.59
CA VAL A 125 0.90 -5.56 -11.57
C VAL A 125 0.24 -4.30 -12.11
N ILE A 126 0.72 -3.10 -11.73
CA ILE A 126 0.21 -1.82 -12.24
C ILE A 126 0.44 -1.73 -13.75
N SER A 127 1.64 -2.05 -14.23
CA SER A 127 2.01 -2.01 -15.63
C SER A 127 1.13 -2.93 -16.47
N ASP A 128 0.95 -4.18 -16.02
CA ASP A 128 0.11 -5.17 -16.71
C ASP A 128 -1.37 -4.76 -16.72
N PHE A 129 -1.85 -4.17 -15.64
CA PHE A 129 -3.23 -3.71 -15.53
C PHE A 129 -3.51 -2.52 -16.43
N SER A 130 -2.61 -1.55 -16.45
CA SER A 130 -2.72 -0.30 -17.21
C SER A 130 -2.48 -0.46 -18.72
N SER A 131 -2.01 -1.63 -19.16
CA SER A 131 -1.74 -1.96 -20.57
C SER A 131 -2.94 -2.64 -21.27
N ARG A 132 -4.04 -2.89 -20.56
CA ARG A 132 -5.26 -3.53 -21.09
C ARG A 132 -6.18 -2.55 -21.77
#